data_414fc0c1f1f4b87b33406eaf2002c6a7
#
_entry.id   414fc0c1f1f4b87b33406eaf2002c6a7
#
_cell.length_a   1.000
_cell.length_b   1.000
_cell.length_c   1.000
_cell.angle_alpha   90.00
_cell.angle_beta   90.00
_cell.angle_gamma   90.00
#
_symmetry.space_group_name_H-M   'P 1'
#
loop_
_entity.id
_entity.type
_entity.pdbx_description
1 polymer ?
#
loop_
_entity_poly.entity_id
_entity_poly.type
_entity_poly.pdbx_seq_one_letter_code
_entity_poly.pdbx_strand_id
1 'polypeptide(L)'
;MKHIILASASPRRKEILELADLKFDVMPSDAQEITTKTAPNEVVMELASIKAKDIYKKSEKQSMVVGADTVVAYQGQILGKPADEADAKRMLTMLSGQTHEVYTGVCVIEDGKTKTFYEISDEQIDRYIKTGEPMDKAGSYGIQGKAAVFIKGIEGDYYNVVGFPIARFLQEITK
;
A
#
# COMPACT_ATOMS: atom_id res chain seq x y z
N MET A 1 -16.57 14.45 -9.41
CA MET A 1 -15.49 13.46 -9.19
C MET A 1 -15.98 12.14 -9.77
N LYS A 2 -15.15 11.38 -10.51
CA LYS A 2 -15.58 10.08 -11.06
C LYS A 2 -15.82 9.08 -9.94
N HIS A 3 -16.68 8.11 -10.17
CA HIS A 3 -16.92 6.99 -9.26
C HIS A 3 -15.67 6.11 -9.18
N ILE A 4 -15.11 5.94 -7.98
CA ILE A 4 -13.90 5.16 -7.75
C ILE A 4 -14.29 3.77 -7.26
N ILE A 5 -13.65 2.73 -7.79
CA ILE A 5 -13.84 1.34 -7.36
C ILE A 5 -12.47 0.78 -6.95
N LEU A 6 -12.35 0.32 -5.71
CA LEU A 6 -11.18 -0.39 -5.22
C LEU A 6 -11.31 -1.89 -5.51
N ALA A 7 -10.48 -2.39 -6.43
CA ALA A 7 -10.41 -3.80 -6.83
C ALA A 7 -9.61 -4.64 -5.82
N SER A 8 -9.96 -4.60 -4.54
CA SER A 8 -9.22 -5.30 -3.48
C SER A 8 -10.10 -5.62 -2.27
N ALA A 9 -9.93 -6.82 -1.70
CA ALA A 9 -10.55 -7.23 -0.44
C ALA A 9 -9.76 -6.79 0.81
N SER A 10 -8.60 -6.13 0.65
CA SER A 10 -7.73 -5.77 1.77
C SER A 10 -8.33 -4.63 2.62
N PRO A 11 -8.63 -4.88 3.92
CA PRO A 11 -9.12 -3.82 4.82
C PRO A 11 -8.14 -2.65 4.93
N ARG A 12 -6.83 -2.92 4.98
CA ARG A 12 -5.77 -1.90 5.05
C ARG A 12 -5.77 -0.94 3.87
N ARG A 13 -6.02 -1.44 2.64
CA ARG A 13 -6.11 -0.58 1.45
C ARG A 13 -7.34 0.30 1.48
N LYS A 14 -8.46 -0.25 1.99
CA LYS A 14 -9.69 0.52 2.22
C LYS A 14 -9.41 1.67 3.20
N GLU A 15 -8.84 1.38 4.37
CA GLU A 15 -8.47 2.37 5.38
C GLU A 15 -7.55 3.47 4.83
N ILE A 16 -6.53 3.10 4.02
CA ILE A 16 -5.62 4.07 3.40
C ILE A 16 -6.36 5.01 2.45
N LEU A 17 -7.29 4.51 1.63
CA LEU A 17 -8.09 5.36 0.75
C LEU A 17 -9.08 6.24 1.52
N GLU A 18 -9.60 5.77 2.64
CA GLU A 18 -10.44 6.56 3.56
C GLU A 18 -9.65 7.73 4.18
N LEU A 19 -8.35 7.54 4.51
CA LEU A 19 -7.48 8.63 4.98
C LEU A 19 -7.34 9.77 3.95
N ALA A 20 -7.50 9.47 2.67
CA ALA A 20 -7.46 10.46 1.60
C ALA A 20 -8.81 11.19 1.39
N ASP A 21 -9.81 10.96 2.23
CA ASP A 21 -11.18 11.48 2.10
C ASP A 21 -11.85 11.14 0.74
N LEU A 22 -11.46 10.02 0.12
CA LEU A 22 -12.02 9.56 -1.14
C LEU A 22 -13.32 8.81 -0.90
N LYS A 23 -14.31 9.05 -1.77
CA LYS A 23 -15.52 8.23 -1.84
C LYS A 23 -15.32 7.15 -2.89
N PHE A 24 -15.43 5.88 -2.49
CA PHE A 24 -15.21 4.74 -3.37
C PHE A 24 -16.06 3.55 -2.94
N ASP A 25 -16.30 2.64 -3.87
CA ASP A 25 -16.87 1.34 -3.61
C ASP A 25 -15.77 0.27 -3.60
N VAL A 26 -16.00 -0.83 -2.87
CA VAL A 26 -15.11 -1.98 -2.81
C VAL A 26 -15.70 -3.11 -3.63
N MET A 27 -14.99 -3.54 -4.66
CA MET A 27 -15.35 -4.69 -5.49
C MET A 27 -14.13 -5.58 -5.65
N PRO A 28 -13.94 -6.62 -4.80
CA PRO A 28 -12.80 -7.51 -4.89
C PRO A 28 -12.75 -8.23 -6.24
N SER A 29 -11.55 -8.33 -6.80
CA SER A 29 -11.31 -9.15 -7.99
C SER A 29 -11.19 -10.64 -7.59
N ASP A 30 -11.78 -11.50 -8.38
CA ASP A 30 -11.68 -12.97 -8.34
C ASP A 30 -10.81 -13.53 -9.48
N ALA A 31 -10.11 -12.65 -10.22
CA ALA A 31 -9.22 -13.06 -11.29
C ALA A 31 -8.07 -13.92 -10.77
N GLN A 32 -7.67 -14.91 -11.55
CA GLN A 32 -6.49 -15.73 -11.26
C GLN A 32 -5.23 -14.84 -11.31
N GLU A 33 -4.50 -14.82 -10.21
CA GLU A 33 -3.27 -14.04 -10.03
C GLU A 33 -2.06 -14.79 -10.61
N ILE A 34 -2.03 -14.95 -11.94
CA ILE A 34 -0.97 -15.66 -12.66
C ILE A 34 -0.04 -14.63 -13.30
N THR A 35 1.26 -14.75 -13.02
CA THR A 35 2.32 -13.94 -13.64
C THR A 35 3.47 -14.83 -14.08
N THR A 36 4.14 -14.45 -15.15
CA THR A 36 5.41 -15.03 -15.60
C THR A 36 6.62 -14.21 -15.18
N LYS A 37 6.35 -13.07 -14.51
CA LYS A 37 7.38 -12.15 -14.02
C LYS A 37 8.07 -12.73 -12.79
N THR A 38 9.35 -12.40 -12.63
CA THR A 38 10.18 -12.84 -11.51
C THR A 38 10.70 -11.67 -10.67
N ALA A 39 10.87 -10.49 -11.29
CA ALA A 39 11.28 -9.30 -10.57
C ALA A 39 10.12 -8.76 -9.70
N PRO A 40 10.32 -8.51 -8.38
CA PRO A 40 9.24 -8.14 -7.47
C PRO A 40 8.41 -6.94 -7.90
N ASN A 41 9.05 -5.90 -8.44
CA ASN A 41 8.38 -4.71 -8.97
C ASN A 41 7.50 -5.03 -10.18
N GLU A 42 7.93 -5.89 -11.10
CA GLU A 42 7.14 -6.31 -12.26
C GLU A 42 5.96 -7.19 -11.85
N VAL A 43 6.18 -8.10 -10.89
CA VAL A 43 5.13 -8.98 -10.34
C VAL A 43 3.99 -8.15 -9.76
N VAL A 44 4.27 -7.21 -8.86
CA VAL A 44 3.21 -6.41 -8.22
C VAL A 44 2.48 -5.52 -9.21
N MET A 45 3.17 -4.99 -10.21
CA MET A 45 2.55 -4.17 -11.26
C MET A 45 1.62 -5.00 -12.15
N GLU A 46 2.02 -6.21 -12.53
CA GLU A 46 1.21 -7.10 -13.34
C GLU A 46 -0.02 -7.59 -12.57
N LEU A 47 0.15 -8.04 -11.31
CA LEU A 47 -0.96 -8.51 -10.47
C LEU A 47 -1.95 -7.37 -10.16
N ALA A 48 -1.46 -6.16 -9.87
CA ALA A 48 -2.32 -5.00 -9.72
C ALA A 48 -3.13 -4.70 -11.00
N SER A 49 -2.49 -4.83 -12.16
CA SER A 49 -3.14 -4.63 -13.46
C SER A 49 -4.18 -5.71 -13.76
N ILE A 50 -3.92 -6.97 -13.43
CA ILE A 50 -4.88 -8.08 -13.58
C ILE A 50 -6.15 -7.77 -12.77
N LYS A 51 -6.00 -7.42 -11.49
CA LYS A 51 -7.12 -7.06 -10.60
C LYS A 51 -7.92 -5.87 -11.12
N ALA A 52 -7.23 -4.79 -11.51
CA ALA A 52 -7.89 -3.61 -12.03
C ALA A 52 -8.66 -3.89 -13.33
N LYS A 53 -8.06 -4.63 -14.26
CA LYS A 53 -8.69 -4.99 -15.55
C LYS A 53 -9.91 -5.89 -15.37
N ASP A 54 -9.88 -6.82 -14.44
CA ASP A 54 -11.01 -7.71 -14.14
C ASP A 54 -12.22 -6.88 -13.70
N ILE A 55 -12.04 -6.01 -12.71
CA ILE A 55 -13.12 -5.17 -12.19
C ILE A 55 -13.55 -4.11 -13.21
N TYR A 56 -12.62 -3.52 -13.97
CA TYR A 56 -12.96 -2.55 -15.00
C TYR A 56 -13.90 -3.12 -16.08
N LYS A 57 -13.76 -4.39 -16.43
CA LYS A 57 -14.66 -5.06 -17.36
C LYS A 57 -16.08 -5.27 -16.80
N LYS A 58 -16.18 -5.37 -15.46
CA LYS A 58 -17.44 -5.61 -14.74
C LYS A 58 -18.11 -4.30 -14.27
N SER A 59 -17.40 -3.18 -14.33
CA SER A 59 -17.84 -1.87 -13.88
C SER A 59 -18.41 -1.00 -15.02
N GLU A 60 -19.06 0.10 -14.65
CA GLU A 60 -19.52 1.10 -15.62
C GLU A 60 -18.32 1.80 -16.29
N LYS A 61 -18.43 2.09 -17.59
CA LYS A 61 -17.34 2.67 -18.41
C LYS A 61 -16.76 4.00 -17.92
N GLN A 62 -17.51 4.72 -17.06
CA GLN A 62 -17.07 6.00 -16.50
C GLN A 62 -16.39 5.88 -15.13
N SER A 63 -16.26 4.68 -14.59
CA SER A 63 -15.63 4.46 -13.32
C SER A 63 -14.10 4.49 -13.44
N MET A 64 -13.45 4.96 -12.36
CA MET A 64 -12.01 4.81 -12.15
C MET A 64 -11.80 3.55 -11.30
N VAL A 65 -11.05 2.57 -11.79
CA VAL A 65 -10.77 1.34 -11.06
C VAL A 65 -9.33 1.33 -10.57
N VAL A 66 -9.15 1.06 -9.27
CA VAL A 66 -7.85 0.99 -8.61
C VAL A 66 -7.58 -0.45 -8.18
N GLY A 67 -6.60 -1.07 -8.80
CA GLY A 67 -6.06 -2.37 -8.39
C GLY A 67 -4.72 -2.18 -7.66
N ALA A 68 -4.44 -3.02 -6.70
CA ALA A 68 -3.15 -3.02 -6.01
C ALA A 68 -2.71 -4.43 -5.64
N ASP A 69 -1.39 -4.64 -5.60
CA ASP A 69 -0.77 -5.87 -5.10
C ASP A 69 0.48 -5.57 -4.26
N THR A 70 0.80 -6.45 -3.31
CA THR A 70 1.95 -6.27 -2.42
C THR A 70 2.66 -7.61 -2.20
N VAL A 71 3.97 -7.60 -2.36
CA VAL A 71 4.82 -8.74 -2.05
C VAL A 71 5.98 -8.32 -1.13
N VAL A 72 6.47 -9.29 -0.36
CA VAL A 72 7.73 -9.17 0.37
C VAL A 72 8.81 -9.86 -0.44
N ALA A 73 9.97 -9.25 -0.57
CA ALA A 73 11.14 -9.84 -1.23
C ALA A 73 12.32 -9.91 -0.28
N TYR A 74 12.99 -11.06 -0.24
CA TYR A 74 14.19 -11.28 0.55
C TYR A 74 15.16 -12.16 -0.23
N GLN A 75 16.40 -11.70 -0.40
CA GLN A 75 17.46 -12.40 -1.14
C GLN A 75 17.02 -12.90 -2.52
N GLY A 76 16.28 -12.08 -3.26
CA GLY A 76 15.79 -12.41 -4.60
C GLY A 76 14.58 -13.36 -4.63
N GLN A 77 14.06 -13.78 -3.48
CA GLN A 77 12.86 -14.60 -3.38
C GLN A 77 11.65 -13.73 -3.04
N ILE A 78 10.54 -13.96 -3.74
CA ILE A 78 9.26 -13.34 -3.41
C ILE A 78 8.54 -14.24 -2.40
N LEU A 79 8.20 -13.67 -1.25
CA LEU A 79 7.44 -14.32 -0.19
C LEU A 79 5.98 -13.89 -0.33
N GLY A 80 5.12 -14.84 -0.71
CA GLY A 80 3.68 -14.66 -0.78
C GLY A 80 3.00 -14.84 0.58
N LYS A 81 1.72 -15.19 0.55
CA LYS A 81 1.00 -15.60 1.76
C LYS A 81 1.48 -16.99 2.20
N PRO A 82 1.64 -17.24 3.52
CA PRO A 82 2.02 -18.56 4.00
C PRO A 82 0.92 -19.58 3.67
N ALA A 83 1.35 -20.81 3.35
CA ALA A 83 0.44 -21.92 3.08
C ALA A 83 -0.21 -22.45 4.35
N ASP A 84 0.53 -22.44 5.47
CA ASP A 84 0.13 -22.90 6.79
C ASP A 84 0.96 -22.24 7.90
N GLU A 85 0.73 -22.61 9.16
CA GLU A 85 1.47 -22.08 10.32
C GLU A 85 2.96 -22.41 10.29
N ALA A 86 3.35 -23.58 9.77
CA ALA A 86 4.75 -23.98 9.66
C ALA A 86 5.48 -23.10 8.63
N ASP A 87 4.84 -22.81 7.52
CA ASP A 87 5.36 -21.91 6.50
C ASP A 87 5.41 -20.45 7.00
N ALA A 88 4.40 -20.00 7.75
CA ALA A 88 4.44 -18.70 8.42
C ALA A 88 5.63 -18.59 9.38
N LYS A 89 5.87 -19.61 10.21
CA LYS A 89 7.03 -19.66 11.11
C LYS A 89 8.35 -19.63 10.33
N ARG A 90 8.45 -20.41 9.25
CA ARG A 90 9.63 -20.42 8.37
C ARG A 90 9.92 -19.02 7.82
N MET A 91 8.89 -18.36 7.27
CA MET A 91 9.03 -16.98 6.71
C MET A 91 9.47 -15.98 7.80
N LEU A 92 8.81 -15.98 8.96
CA LEU A 92 9.15 -15.09 10.07
C LEU A 92 10.56 -15.33 10.59
N THR A 93 10.99 -16.59 10.70
CA THR A 93 12.36 -16.95 11.09
C THR A 93 13.39 -16.45 10.06
N MET A 94 13.07 -16.60 8.76
CA MET A 94 13.92 -16.13 7.67
C MET A 94 14.11 -14.60 7.70
N LEU A 95 13.05 -13.86 8.01
CA LEU A 95 13.05 -12.39 8.01
C LEU A 95 13.54 -11.79 9.34
N SER A 96 13.58 -12.58 10.42
CA SER A 96 13.96 -12.11 11.75
C SER A 96 15.40 -11.60 11.79
N GLY A 97 15.60 -10.35 12.21
CA GLY A 97 16.90 -9.70 12.26
C GLY A 97 17.52 -9.37 10.90
N GLN A 98 16.76 -9.51 9.81
CA GLN A 98 17.21 -9.25 8.46
C GLN A 98 16.54 -8.01 7.85
N THR A 99 17.22 -7.38 6.91
CA THR A 99 16.61 -6.35 6.05
C THR A 99 15.94 -7.04 4.86
N HIS A 100 14.69 -6.70 4.61
CA HIS A 100 13.93 -7.20 3.47
C HIS A 100 13.19 -6.04 2.80
N GLU A 101 12.71 -6.28 1.59
CA GLU A 101 12.04 -5.28 0.78
C GLU A 101 10.54 -5.59 0.68
N VAL A 102 9.73 -4.55 0.67
CA VAL A 102 8.28 -4.65 0.42
C VAL A 102 7.96 -3.84 -0.82
N TYR A 103 7.37 -4.48 -1.81
CA TYR A 103 6.96 -3.87 -3.06
C TYR A 103 5.44 -3.78 -3.11
N THR A 104 4.91 -2.61 -3.43
CA THR A 104 3.49 -2.43 -3.74
C THR A 104 3.34 -1.83 -5.12
N GLY A 105 2.62 -2.54 -5.99
CA GLY A 105 2.20 -2.05 -7.29
C GLY A 105 0.77 -1.54 -7.23
N VAL A 106 0.50 -0.43 -7.91
CA VAL A 106 -0.83 0.14 -8.07
C VAL A 106 -1.12 0.35 -9.55
N CYS A 107 -2.29 -0.08 -9.99
CA CYS A 107 -2.80 0.13 -11.33
C CYS A 107 -4.12 0.90 -11.27
N VAL A 108 -4.16 2.04 -11.94
CA VAL A 108 -5.39 2.83 -12.09
C VAL A 108 -5.83 2.77 -13.55
N ILE A 109 -7.07 2.37 -13.78
CA ILE A 109 -7.70 2.38 -15.10
C ILE A 109 -8.82 3.41 -15.11
N GLU A 110 -8.67 4.40 -15.98
CA GLU A 110 -9.63 5.46 -16.20
C GLU A 110 -9.73 5.74 -17.70
N ASP A 111 -10.93 5.71 -18.26
CA ASP A 111 -11.17 5.90 -19.70
C ASP A 111 -10.27 5.01 -20.60
N GLY A 112 -9.96 3.79 -20.15
CA GLY A 112 -9.06 2.86 -20.83
C GLY A 112 -7.59 3.22 -20.75
N LYS A 113 -7.19 4.27 -20.03
CA LYS A 113 -5.79 4.69 -19.86
C LYS A 113 -5.27 4.31 -18.50
N THR A 114 -4.01 3.84 -18.43
CA THR A 114 -3.29 3.51 -17.20
C THR A 114 -2.37 4.66 -16.82
N LYS A 115 -2.37 5.08 -15.53
CA LYS A 115 -1.51 6.15 -15.01
C LYS A 115 -0.68 5.67 -13.82
N THR A 116 0.59 6.10 -13.75
CA THR A 116 1.50 5.94 -12.60
C THR A 116 1.99 7.32 -12.14
N PHE A 117 2.07 7.57 -10.82
CA PHE A 117 2.41 8.87 -10.27
C PHE A 117 3.54 8.81 -9.23
N TYR A 118 4.37 9.87 -9.22
CA TYR A 118 5.37 10.13 -8.19
C TYR A 118 5.57 11.64 -8.08
N GLU A 119 4.93 12.33 -7.16
CA GLU A 119 5.34 13.63 -6.64
C GLU A 119 4.15 14.35 -5.98
N ILE A 120 4.42 15.11 -4.92
CA ILE A 120 3.43 15.96 -4.26
C ILE A 120 3.40 17.28 -5.03
N SER A 121 2.20 17.71 -5.48
CA SER A 121 2.01 19.04 -6.07
C SER A 121 1.73 20.08 -4.97
N ASP A 122 2.04 21.36 -5.24
CA ASP A 122 1.73 22.47 -4.34
C ASP A 122 0.26 22.51 -3.93
N GLU A 123 -0.63 22.18 -4.85
CA GLU A 123 -2.08 22.08 -4.61
C GLU A 123 -2.47 20.97 -3.62
N GLN A 124 -1.71 19.88 -3.56
CA GLN A 124 -1.92 18.81 -2.57
C GLN A 124 -1.40 19.24 -1.19
N ILE A 125 -0.29 19.95 -1.15
CA ILE A 125 0.26 20.55 0.08
C ILE A 125 -0.75 21.54 0.67
N ASP A 126 -1.29 22.43 -0.13
CA ASP A 126 -2.28 23.43 0.31
C ASP A 126 -3.55 22.78 0.86
N ARG A 127 -4.03 21.72 0.21
CA ARG A 127 -5.17 20.93 0.71
C ARG A 127 -4.88 20.27 2.05
N TYR A 128 -3.69 19.71 2.21
CA TYR A 128 -3.30 19.09 3.47
C TYR A 128 -3.19 20.13 4.61
N ILE A 129 -2.61 21.29 4.36
CA ILE A 129 -2.53 22.39 5.34
C ILE A 129 -3.93 22.81 5.82
N LYS A 130 -4.90 22.90 4.91
CA LYS A 130 -6.30 23.25 5.22
C LYS A 130 -7.01 22.26 6.13
N THR A 131 -6.50 21.04 6.29
CA THR A 131 -7.06 20.05 7.23
C THR A 131 -6.76 20.37 8.69
N GLY A 132 -5.79 21.25 8.96
CA GLY A 132 -5.30 21.56 10.30
C GLY A 132 -4.38 20.49 10.90
N GLU A 133 -4.30 19.31 10.30
CA GLU A 133 -3.50 18.18 10.81
C GLU A 133 -1.99 18.50 10.95
N PRO A 134 -1.37 19.32 10.06
CA PRO A 134 0.05 19.64 10.17
C PRO A 134 0.45 20.40 11.44
N MET A 135 -0.49 21.14 12.05
CA MET A 135 -0.18 22.24 12.97
C MET A 135 0.39 21.81 14.33
N ASP A 136 0.17 20.56 14.72
CA ASP A 136 0.65 19.98 15.99
C ASP A 136 1.74 18.92 15.82
N LYS A 137 2.30 18.79 14.59
CA LYS A 137 3.22 17.70 14.26
C LYS A 137 4.60 18.21 13.89
N ALA A 138 5.63 17.56 14.46
CA ALA A 138 7.01 17.80 14.05
C ALA A 138 7.18 17.54 12.54
N GLY A 139 7.83 18.47 11.82
CA GLY A 139 7.96 18.38 10.37
C GLY A 139 6.63 18.59 9.61
N SER A 140 5.58 19.02 10.31
CA SER A 140 4.27 19.35 9.74
C SER A 140 3.57 18.17 9.05
N TYR A 141 3.76 16.93 9.50
CA TYR A 141 3.01 15.78 8.97
C TYR A 141 2.86 14.65 9.99
N GLY A 142 1.77 13.87 9.83
CA GLY A 142 1.53 12.65 10.61
C GLY A 142 1.44 11.42 9.72
N ILE A 143 2.35 10.45 9.92
CA ILE A 143 2.40 9.23 9.10
C ILE A 143 1.13 8.40 9.19
N GLN A 144 0.39 8.47 10.31
CA GLN A 144 -0.85 7.76 10.56
C GLN A 144 -2.10 8.53 10.09
N GLY A 145 -1.93 9.80 9.69
CA GLY A 145 -3.01 10.69 9.30
C GLY A 145 -3.13 10.86 7.78
N LYS A 146 -3.73 11.99 7.40
CA LYS A 146 -3.97 12.34 5.99
C LYS A 146 -2.68 12.54 5.18
N ALA A 147 -1.54 12.81 5.84
CA ALA A 147 -0.23 12.88 5.19
C ALA A 147 0.23 11.52 4.65
N ALA A 148 -0.37 10.40 5.06
CA ALA A 148 -0.04 9.06 4.54
C ALA A 148 -0.07 8.99 3.00
N VAL A 149 -0.89 9.81 2.34
CA VAL A 149 -0.99 9.87 0.88
C VAL A 149 0.28 10.41 0.20
N PHE A 150 1.16 11.11 0.97
CA PHE A 150 2.40 11.70 0.47
C PHE A 150 3.64 10.86 0.80
N ILE A 151 3.53 9.89 1.71
CA ILE A 151 4.66 9.13 2.22
C ILE A 151 4.89 7.91 1.36
N LYS A 152 6.04 7.84 0.70
CA LYS A 152 6.43 6.73 -0.18
C LYS A 152 6.88 5.50 0.61
N GLY A 153 7.47 5.69 1.79
CA GLY A 153 8.01 4.60 2.59
C GLY A 153 8.76 5.12 3.82
N ILE A 154 9.19 4.20 4.66
CA ILE A 154 10.01 4.46 5.84
C ILE A 154 11.24 3.57 5.74
N GLU A 155 12.40 4.16 5.97
CA GLU A 155 13.63 3.43 6.26
C GLU A 155 13.89 3.53 7.76
N GLY A 156 13.67 2.41 8.49
CA GLY A 156 13.82 2.37 9.95
C GLY A 156 12.58 1.93 10.72
N ASP A 157 12.50 2.34 11.99
CA ASP A 157 11.44 1.95 12.91
C ASP A 157 10.18 2.82 12.73
N TYR A 158 9.09 2.22 12.22
CA TYR A 158 7.79 2.85 12.06
C TYR A 158 7.27 3.48 13.37
N TYR A 159 7.35 2.77 14.49
CA TYR A 159 6.85 3.26 15.76
C TYR A 159 7.68 4.42 16.32
N ASN A 160 8.98 4.47 15.98
CA ASN A 160 9.80 5.64 16.27
C ASN A 160 9.30 6.87 15.46
N VAL A 161 8.95 6.70 14.19
CA VAL A 161 8.38 7.77 13.36
C VAL A 161 7.01 8.22 13.88
N VAL A 162 6.18 7.28 14.37
CA VAL A 162 4.90 7.58 15.04
C VAL A 162 5.11 8.35 16.34
N GLY A 163 6.24 8.12 17.05
CA GLY A 163 6.61 8.90 18.25
C GLY A 163 7.07 8.06 19.45
N PHE A 164 7.12 6.72 19.35
CA PHE A 164 7.63 5.88 20.44
C PHE A 164 8.20 4.55 19.94
N PRO A 165 9.53 4.30 20.04
CA PRO A 165 10.19 3.08 19.56
C PRO A 165 9.90 1.90 20.51
N ILE A 166 8.69 1.38 20.49
CA ILE A 166 8.19 0.38 21.45
C ILE A 166 9.04 -0.90 21.49
N ALA A 167 9.51 -1.38 20.35
CA ALA A 167 10.33 -2.58 20.28
C ALA A 167 11.65 -2.40 21.04
N ARG A 168 12.32 -1.27 20.83
CA ARG A 168 13.55 -0.94 21.56
C ARG A 168 13.30 -0.73 23.05
N PHE A 169 12.23 -0.02 23.42
CA PHE A 169 11.85 0.19 24.80
C PHE A 169 11.67 -1.14 25.55
N LEU A 170 10.91 -2.09 25.00
CA LEU A 170 10.70 -3.40 25.60
C LEU A 170 12.01 -4.17 25.78
N GLN A 171 12.91 -4.13 24.80
CA GLN A 171 14.23 -4.75 24.92
C GLN A 171 15.07 -4.19 26.07
N GLU A 172 14.95 -2.90 26.37
CA GLU A 172 15.75 -2.27 27.43
C GLU A 172 15.17 -2.50 28.84
N ILE A 173 13.86 -2.63 28.98
CA ILE A 173 13.24 -2.85 30.32
C ILE A 173 13.13 -4.33 30.69
N THR A 174 13.37 -5.26 29.77
CA THR A 174 13.32 -6.71 30.01
C THR A 174 14.71 -7.37 30.17
N LYS A 175 15.76 -6.57 30.15
CA LYS A 175 17.13 -6.97 30.49
C LYS A 175 17.32 -7.03 32.01
#